data_9e6844769a5009ffe72088c08e5cbb44
#
_entry.id   9e6844769a5009ffe72088c08e5cbb44
#
_cell.length_a   1.000
_cell.length_b   1.000
_cell.length_c   1.000
_cell.angle_alpha   90.00
_cell.angle_beta   90.00
_cell.angle_gamma   90.00
#
_symmetry.space_group_name_H-M   'P 1'
#
loop_
_entity.id
_entity.type
_entity.pdbx_description
1 polymer ?
#
loop_
_entity_poly.entity_id
_entity_poly.type
_entity_poly.pdbx_seq_one_letter_code
_entity_poly.pdbx_strand_id
1 'polypeptide(L)'
;MAYVLILGATSDVAIACAHEFAKQGYDLYLAGRDMAVLEDQAADLQIRYQVKAKAVAFDALQFEQHIAFYKALDPQPEITVSVFGLLGSQAESEKNWTECKTVMDSNYTGAVSILNCVANDYETNGKGTIVGISSVAGERGRQSNYIYGSAKAGFTAYLSGLRNRLVSSGVHVVTVKPGFIYTRMTEGLKPPKPVTANPGHLGRAVFNAVKKRKNVIYVLPVWRLIMMIIRNIPEGIFKKLKL
;
A
#
# COMPACT_ATOMS: atom_id res chain seq x y z
N MET A 1 17.87 16.36 2.38
CA MET A 1 16.42 16.24 2.19
C MET A 1 15.96 14.92 2.79
N ALA A 2 14.68 14.80 3.19
CA ALA A 2 14.17 13.56 3.73
C ALA A 2 13.92 12.53 2.62
N TYR A 3 14.21 11.26 2.88
CA TYR A 3 13.99 10.17 1.94
C TYR A 3 12.64 9.49 2.15
N VAL A 4 12.00 9.12 1.05
CA VAL A 4 10.77 8.30 1.04
C VAL A 4 11.10 6.94 0.42
N LEU A 5 10.82 5.87 1.13
CA LEU A 5 10.90 4.50 0.62
C LEU A 5 9.54 4.10 0.02
N ILE A 6 9.50 3.81 -1.27
CA ILE A 6 8.32 3.29 -1.97
C ILE A 6 8.52 1.79 -2.23
N LEU A 7 7.81 0.95 -1.49
CA LEU A 7 7.85 -0.51 -1.65
C LEU A 7 6.82 -0.97 -2.68
N GLY A 8 7.25 -1.70 -3.70
CA GLY A 8 6.44 -2.10 -4.87
C GLY A 8 6.34 -1.00 -5.92
N ALA A 9 7.47 -0.33 -6.18
CA ALA A 9 7.54 0.93 -6.93
C ALA A 9 7.21 0.80 -8.43
N THR A 10 7.07 -0.39 -8.99
CA THR A 10 6.69 -0.60 -10.40
C THR A 10 5.18 -0.52 -10.65
N SER A 11 4.34 -0.42 -9.60
CA SER A 11 2.89 -0.32 -9.77
C SER A 11 2.45 1.11 -10.12
N ASP A 12 1.35 1.25 -10.88
CA ASP A 12 0.80 2.56 -11.28
C ASP A 12 0.51 3.47 -10.06
N VAL A 13 0.06 2.87 -8.97
CA VAL A 13 -0.19 3.57 -7.70
C VAL A 13 1.11 4.06 -7.07
N ALA A 14 2.15 3.22 -7.07
CA ALA A 14 3.45 3.58 -6.51
C ALA A 14 4.14 4.67 -7.32
N ILE A 15 4.08 4.58 -8.65
CA ILE A 15 4.58 5.61 -9.57
C ILE A 15 3.91 6.95 -9.25
N ALA A 16 2.58 6.97 -9.10
CA ALA A 16 1.85 8.19 -8.76
C ALA A 16 2.23 8.76 -7.38
N CYS A 17 2.47 7.90 -6.39
CA CYS A 17 3.00 8.32 -5.09
C CYS A 17 4.42 8.92 -5.24
N ALA A 18 5.31 8.23 -5.96
CA ALA A 18 6.68 8.69 -6.19
C ALA A 18 6.72 10.09 -6.82
N HIS A 19 5.95 10.31 -7.89
CA HIS A 19 5.83 11.64 -8.52
C HIS A 19 5.32 12.71 -7.56
N GLU A 20 4.34 12.39 -6.71
CA GLU A 20 3.78 13.39 -5.80
C GLU A 20 4.79 13.75 -4.69
N PHE A 21 5.53 12.80 -4.13
CA PHE A 21 6.58 13.08 -3.17
C PHE A 21 7.78 13.81 -3.81
N ALA A 22 8.23 13.38 -5.00
CA ALA A 22 9.31 14.05 -5.73
C ALA A 22 8.99 15.50 -6.06
N LYS A 23 7.76 15.79 -6.51
CA LYS A 23 7.26 17.15 -6.76
C LYS A 23 7.34 18.07 -5.52
N GLN A 24 7.34 17.48 -4.33
CA GLN A 24 7.45 18.22 -3.07
C GLN A 24 8.90 18.25 -2.52
N GLY A 25 9.87 17.81 -3.32
CA GLY A 25 11.29 17.90 -3.00
C GLY A 25 11.82 16.76 -2.13
N TYR A 26 11.08 15.64 -1.98
CA TYR A 26 11.60 14.47 -1.28
C TYR A 26 12.54 13.66 -2.18
N ASP A 27 13.62 13.15 -1.61
CA ASP A 27 14.46 12.13 -2.23
C ASP A 27 13.78 10.75 -2.10
N LEU A 28 14.05 9.80 -3.02
CA LEU A 28 13.31 8.54 -3.08
C LEU A 28 14.21 7.31 -3.17
N TYR A 29 13.76 6.25 -2.51
CA TYR A 29 14.10 4.87 -2.82
C TYR A 29 12.92 4.22 -3.52
N LEU A 30 13.14 3.72 -4.73
CA LEU A 30 12.16 2.97 -5.51
C LEU A 30 12.49 1.48 -5.37
N ALA A 31 11.71 0.76 -4.57
CA ALA A 31 12.00 -0.62 -4.21
C ALA A 31 11.08 -1.61 -4.93
N GLY A 32 11.66 -2.61 -5.59
CA GLY A 32 10.92 -3.64 -6.33
C GLY A 32 11.83 -4.67 -6.99
N ARG A 33 11.25 -5.55 -7.80
CA ARG A 33 11.96 -6.68 -8.42
C ARG A 33 12.57 -6.36 -9.78
N ASP A 34 11.92 -5.51 -10.56
CA ASP A 34 12.35 -5.15 -11.91
C ASP A 34 13.24 -3.91 -11.86
N MET A 35 14.55 -4.15 -11.77
CA MET A 35 15.55 -3.08 -11.62
C MET A 35 15.58 -2.16 -12.83
N ALA A 36 15.46 -2.70 -14.07
CA ALA A 36 15.48 -1.88 -15.27
C ALA A 36 14.36 -0.84 -15.28
N VAL A 37 13.13 -1.27 -14.98
CA VAL A 37 11.97 -0.36 -14.86
C VAL A 37 12.17 0.66 -13.73
N LEU A 38 12.77 0.25 -12.61
CA LEU A 38 12.98 1.16 -11.47
C LEU A 38 14.08 2.19 -11.76
N GLU A 39 15.13 1.82 -12.49
CA GLU A 39 16.20 2.72 -12.91
C GLU A 39 15.69 3.78 -13.87
N ASP A 40 14.87 3.39 -14.87
CA ASP A 40 14.22 4.32 -15.78
C ASP A 40 13.30 5.31 -15.04
N GLN A 41 12.52 4.82 -14.08
CA GLN A 41 11.67 5.66 -13.23
C GLN A 41 12.49 6.60 -12.35
N ALA A 42 13.59 6.13 -11.77
CA ALA A 42 14.48 6.96 -10.96
C ALA A 42 15.08 8.08 -11.81
N ALA A 43 15.54 7.78 -13.02
CA ALA A 43 16.07 8.76 -13.96
C ALA A 43 15.02 9.82 -14.34
N ASP A 44 13.76 9.42 -14.65
CA ASP A 44 12.67 10.36 -14.93
C ASP A 44 12.42 11.31 -13.76
N LEU A 45 12.35 10.77 -12.53
CA LEU A 45 12.12 11.58 -11.34
C LEU A 45 13.27 12.57 -11.07
N GLN A 46 14.52 12.14 -11.25
CA GLN A 46 15.71 13.01 -11.11
C GLN A 46 15.69 14.16 -12.10
N ILE A 47 15.41 13.88 -13.38
CA ILE A 47 15.38 14.89 -14.46
C ILE A 47 14.21 15.85 -14.23
N ARG A 48 13.04 15.33 -13.93
CA ARG A 48 11.79 16.09 -13.86
C ARG A 48 11.69 16.97 -12.61
N TYR A 49 12.19 16.50 -11.48
CA TYR A 49 11.99 17.16 -10.18
C TYR A 49 13.29 17.58 -9.48
N GLN A 50 14.44 17.25 -10.05
CA GLN A 50 15.75 17.59 -9.50
C GLN A 50 15.96 17.05 -8.06
N VAL A 51 15.39 15.88 -7.77
CA VAL A 51 15.57 15.13 -6.51
C VAL A 51 16.53 13.95 -6.72
N LYS A 52 17.04 13.39 -5.64
CA LYS A 52 17.76 12.11 -5.71
C LYS A 52 16.72 10.98 -5.72
N ALA A 53 16.83 10.07 -6.70
CA ALA A 53 16.01 8.86 -6.74
C ALA A 53 16.94 7.66 -6.99
N LYS A 54 16.79 6.61 -6.20
CA LYS A 54 17.60 5.39 -6.28
C LYS A 54 16.71 4.17 -6.45
N ALA A 55 16.99 3.35 -7.45
CA ALA A 55 16.41 2.03 -7.60
C ALA A 55 17.06 1.06 -6.61
N VAL A 56 16.28 0.25 -5.91
CA VAL A 56 16.79 -0.75 -4.95
C VAL A 56 16.04 -2.07 -5.11
N ALA A 57 16.77 -3.17 -5.16
CA ALA A 57 16.16 -4.50 -5.30
C ALA A 57 15.41 -4.89 -4.02
N PHE A 58 14.13 -5.27 -4.18
CA PHE A 58 13.27 -5.71 -3.08
C PHE A 58 12.24 -6.72 -3.57
N ASP A 59 12.12 -7.83 -2.87
CA ASP A 59 11.03 -8.79 -3.07
C ASP A 59 10.26 -8.98 -1.77
N ALA A 60 8.95 -8.66 -1.82
CA ALA A 60 8.05 -8.79 -0.67
C ALA A 60 7.90 -10.22 -0.14
N LEU A 61 8.29 -11.24 -0.90
CA LEU A 61 8.21 -12.65 -0.52
C LEU A 61 9.55 -13.21 0.02
N GLN A 62 10.63 -12.44 -0.03
CA GLN A 62 11.93 -12.81 0.51
C GLN A 62 12.08 -12.32 1.97
N PHE A 63 11.24 -12.83 2.85
CA PHE A 63 11.08 -12.35 4.23
C PHE A 63 12.39 -12.26 5.01
N GLU A 64 13.27 -13.24 4.84
CA GLU A 64 14.57 -13.31 5.51
C GLU A 64 15.52 -12.17 5.11
N GLN A 65 15.31 -11.59 3.94
CA GLN A 65 16.14 -10.50 3.44
C GLN A 65 15.66 -9.11 3.88
N HIS A 66 14.45 -8.97 4.43
CA HIS A 66 13.85 -7.67 4.72
C HIS A 66 14.65 -6.84 5.73
N ILE A 67 15.23 -7.47 6.75
CA ILE A 67 16.06 -6.78 7.75
C ILE A 67 17.35 -6.25 7.10
N ALA A 68 18.03 -7.08 6.33
CA ALA A 68 19.27 -6.71 5.64
C ALA A 68 19.00 -5.61 4.61
N PHE A 69 17.94 -5.76 3.80
CA PHE A 69 17.49 -4.75 2.85
C PHE A 69 17.27 -3.40 3.51
N TYR A 70 16.48 -3.36 4.58
CA TYR A 70 16.14 -2.09 5.24
C TYR A 70 17.38 -1.43 5.85
N LYS A 71 18.24 -2.20 6.52
CA LYS A 71 19.46 -1.69 7.13
C LYS A 71 20.50 -1.16 6.12
N ALA A 72 20.48 -1.65 4.88
CA ALA A 72 21.37 -1.20 3.82
C ALA A 72 21.00 0.16 3.21
N LEU A 73 19.83 0.70 3.53
CA LEU A 73 19.43 2.03 3.06
C LEU A 73 20.20 3.12 3.80
N ASP A 74 20.89 3.98 3.05
CA ASP A 74 21.64 5.11 3.60
C ASP A 74 21.43 6.35 2.70
N PRO A 75 20.88 7.44 3.27
CA PRO A 75 20.32 7.59 4.62
C PRO A 75 19.01 6.81 4.81
N GLN A 76 18.68 6.49 6.08
CA GLN A 76 17.40 5.83 6.40
C GLN A 76 16.20 6.71 5.99
N PRO A 77 15.13 6.12 5.42
CA PRO A 77 13.95 6.87 5.03
C PRO A 77 13.17 7.39 6.23
N GLU A 78 12.56 8.58 6.11
CA GLU A 78 11.66 9.13 7.11
C GLU A 78 10.19 8.79 6.83
N ILE A 79 9.88 8.38 5.60
CA ILE A 79 8.54 7.95 5.19
C ILE A 79 8.68 6.63 4.45
N THR A 80 7.85 5.65 4.80
CA THR A 80 7.78 4.38 4.07
C THR A 80 6.36 4.15 3.58
N VAL A 81 6.21 3.93 2.27
CA VAL A 81 4.92 3.68 1.60
C VAL A 81 4.91 2.25 1.07
N SER A 82 4.12 1.37 1.70
CA SER A 82 3.93 -0.01 1.23
C SER A 82 2.77 -0.07 0.25
N VAL A 83 3.09 -0.30 -1.03
CA VAL A 83 2.12 -0.29 -2.14
C VAL A 83 1.92 -1.66 -2.74
N PHE A 84 2.90 -2.57 -2.62
CA PHE A 84 2.83 -3.88 -3.24
C PHE A 84 1.61 -4.68 -2.79
N GLY A 85 1.15 -5.57 -3.68
CA GLY A 85 0.05 -6.48 -3.46
C GLY A 85 -0.33 -7.19 -4.75
N LEU A 86 -1.06 -8.27 -4.62
CA LEU A 86 -1.52 -9.12 -5.71
C LEU A 86 -3.02 -9.36 -5.53
N LEU A 87 -3.84 -9.04 -6.54
CA LEU A 87 -5.27 -9.35 -6.51
C LEU A 87 -5.49 -10.86 -6.66
N GLY A 88 -4.74 -11.50 -7.57
CA GLY A 88 -4.91 -12.89 -7.92
C GLY A 88 -6.25 -13.17 -8.60
N SER A 89 -6.51 -14.45 -8.85
CA SER A 89 -7.80 -14.94 -9.31
C SER A 89 -8.50 -15.66 -8.16
N GLN A 90 -9.66 -15.20 -7.73
CA GLN A 90 -10.44 -15.86 -6.67
C GLN A 90 -10.73 -17.31 -7.03
N ALA A 91 -11.16 -17.58 -8.26
CA ALA A 91 -11.51 -18.90 -8.74
C ALA A 91 -10.32 -19.89 -8.77
N GLU A 92 -9.11 -19.39 -9.07
CA GLU A 92 -7.88 -20.19 -9.01
C GLU A 92 -7.42 -20.39 -7.57
N SER A 93 -7.45 -19.35 -6.76
CA SER A 93 -7.03 -19.39 -5.37
C SER A 93 -7.90 -20.34 -4.50
N GLU A 94 -9.16 -20.56 -4.88
CA GLU A 94 -10.05 -21.53 -4.21
C GLU A 94 -9.60 -22.98 -4.42
N LYS A 95 -8.95 -23.28 -5.55
CA LYS A 95 -8.57 -24.62 -5.97
C LYS A 95 -7.08 -24.91 -5.79
N ASN A 96 -6.27 -23.86 -5.77
CA ASN A 96 -4.81 -23.95 -5.73
C ASN A 96 -4.27 -23.23 -4.49
N TRP A 97 -3.80 -24.01 -3.52
CA TRP A 97 -3.23 -23.48 -2.29
C TRP A 97 -2.01 -22.58 -2.53
N THR A 98 -1.17 -22.88 -3.51
CA THR A 98 0.02 -22.09 -3.82
C THR A 98 -0.38 -20.68 -4.28
N GLU A 99 -1.42 -20.56 -5.12
CA GLU A 99 -1.98 -19.28 -5.55
C GLU A 99 -2.58 -18.50 -4.37
N CYS A 100 -3.41 -19.20 -3.58
CA CYS A 100 -4.00 -18.62 -2.37
C CYS A 100 -2.92 -18.08 -1.42
N LYS A 101 -1.90 -18.89 -1.13
CA LYS A 101 -0.77 -18.51 -0.28
C LYS A 101 -0.03 -17.28 -0.86
N THR A 102 0.23 -17.25 -2.16
CA THR A 102 0.90 -16.14 -2.82
C THR A 102 0.12 -14.84 -2.67
N VAL A 103 -1.22 -14.89 -2.81
CA VAL A 103 -2.09 -13.72 -2.57
C VAL A 103 -2.00 -13.27 -1.11
N MET A 104 -2.07 -14.19 -0.16
CA MET A 104 -1.98 -13.86 1.27
C MET A 104 -0.61 -13.28 1.64
N ASP A 105 0.45 -13.93 1.22
CA ASP A 105 1.82 -13.51 1.51
C ASP A 105 2.15 -12.15 0.90
N SER A 106 1.74 -11.92 -0.36
CA SER A 106 1.99 -10.65 -1.02
C SER A 106 1.20 -9.48 -0.40
N ASN A 107 0.00 -9.71 0.14
CA ASN A 107 -0.85 -8.63 0.64
C ASN A 107 -0.78 -8.43 2.15
N TYR A 108 -0.30 -9.43 2.90
CA TYR A 108 -0.27 -9.37 4.36
C TYR A 108 1.11 -9.74 4.93
N THR A 109 1.57 -10.99 4.76
CA THR A 109 2.78 -11.48 5.44
C THR A 109 4.01 -10.65 5.07
N GLY A 110 4.23 -10.40 3.78
CA GLY A 110 5.35 -9.58 3.30
C GLY A 110 5.29 -8.14 3.81
N ALA A 111 4.10 -7.55 3.84
CA ALA A 111 3.92 -6.21 4.36
C ALA A 111 4.21 -6.15 5.87
N VAL A 112 3.73 -7.11 6.64
CA VAL A 112 4.02 -7.22 8.09
C VAL A 112 5.52 -7.38 8.32
N SER A 113 6.18 -8.27 7.57
CA SER A 113 7.61 -8.54 7.72
C SER A 113 8.46 -7.27 7.55
N ILE A 114 8.32 -6.58 6.42
CA ILE A 114 9.13 -5.38 6.17
C ILE A 114 8.73 -4.20 7.07
N LEU A 115 7.44 -3.99 7.31
CA LEU A 115 6.98 -2.86 8.12
C LEU A 115 7.30 -3.02 9.61
N ASN A 116 7.52 -4.23 10.12
CA ASN A 116 8.06 -4.43 11.47
C ASN A 116 9.50 -3.91 11.57
N CYS A 117 10.34 -4.13 10.54
CA CYS A 117 11.71 -3.58 10.51
C CYS A 117 11.67 -2.05 10.55
N VAL A 118 10.84 -1.44 9.70
CA VAL A 118 10.63 0.01 9.63
C VAL A 118 10.09 0.57 10.94
N ALA A 119 9.08 -0.09 11.52
CA ALA A 119 8.43 0.34 12.74
C ALA A 119 9.38 0.38 13.95
N ASN A 120 10.22 -0.66 14.09
CA ASN A 120 11.22 -0.73 15.16
C ASN A 120 12.26 0.39 15.06
N ASP A 121 12.73 0.68 13.84
CA ASP A 121 13.65 1.77 13.59
C ASP A 121 13.03 3.14 13.89
N TYR A 122 11.82 3.40 13.36
CA TYR A 122 11.11 4.66 13.60
C TYR A 122 10.77 4.88 15.07
N GLU A 123 10.41 3.81 15.79
CA GLU A 123 10.14 3.86 17.23
C GLU A 123 11.40 4.25 18.02
N THR A 124 12.54 3.63 17.67
CA THR A 124 13.84 3.94 18.30
C THR A 124 14.26 5.39 18.04
N ASN A 125 14.03 5.88 16.83
CA ASN A 125 14.39 7.24 16.42
C ASN A 125 13.35 8.30 16.83
N GLY A 126 12.20 7.92 17.37
CA GLY A 126 11.14 8.82 17.82
C GLY A 126 10.47 9.61 16.68
N LYS A 127 10.65 9.20 15.43
CA LYS A 127 10.10 9.89 14.25
C LYS A 127 9.90 8.95 13.08
N GLY A 128 8.99 9.32 12.19
CA GLY A 128 8.76 8.63 10.92
C GLY A 128 7.27 8.54 10.57
N THR A 129 7.01 8.16 9.32
CA THR A 129 5.64 7.93 8.85
C THR A 129 5.56 6.63 8.05
N ILE A 130 4.67 5.74 8.45
CA ILE A 130 4.36 4.50 7.74
C ILE A 130 3.03 4.69 7.01
N VAL A 131 3.00 4.41 5.71
CA VAL A 131 1.78 4.42 4.90
C VAL A 131 1.53 3.03 4.35
N GLY A 132 0.39 2.43 4.68
CA GLY A 132 -0.02 1.15 4.11
C GLY A 132 -1.20 1.30 3.16
N ILE A 133 -1.04 0.82 1.92
CA ILE A 133 -2.14 0.78 0.94
C ILE A 133 -2.91 -0.52 1.14
N SER A 134 -4.01 -0.41 1.88
CA SER A 134 -4.97 -1.49 2.08
C SER A 134 -6.03 -1.49 0.96
N SER A 135 -7.29 -1.73 1.29
CA SER A 135 -8.42 -1.73 0.35
C SER A 135 -9.75 -1.67 1.08
N VAL A 136 -10.79 -1.16 0.44
CA VAL A 136 -12.18 -1.33 0.90
C VAL A 136 -12.62 -2.79 0.86
N ALA A 137 -11.96 -3.65 0.08
CA ALA A 137 -12.22 -5.09 0.06
C ALA A 137 -11.92 -5.77 1.41
N GLY A 138 -11.03 -5.18 2.22
CA GLY A 138 -10.72 -5.65 3.56
C GLY A 138 -11.75 -5.29 4.64
N GLU A 139 -12.85 -4.59 4.30
CA GLU A 139 -13.85 -4.20 5.31
C GLU A 139 -15.01 -5.18 5.47
N ARG A 140 -15.29 -5.97 4.44
CA ARG A 140 -16.26 -7.06 4.47
C ARG A 140 -15.95 -8.07 3.37
N GLY A 141 -15.90 -9.37 3.71
CA GLY A 141 -15.67 -10.45 2.76
C GLY A 141 -16.77 -10.48 1.68
N ARG A 142 -16.38 -10.65 0.42
CA ARG A 142 -17.26 -10.74 -0.73
C ARG A 142 -16.96 -11.99 -1.52
N GLN A 143 -17.96 -12.62 -2.09
CA GLN A 143 -17.81 -13.83 -2.90
C GLN A 143 -16.74 -13.67 -3.99
N SER A 144 -16.66 -12.50 -4.60
CA SER A 144 -15.76 -12.23 -5.73
C SER A 144 -14.27 -12.15 -5.39
N ASN A 145 -13.89 -11.93 -4.10
CA ASN A 145 -12.50 -11.67 -3.74
C ASN A 145 -12.18 -11.85 -2.23
N TYR A 146 -12.78 -12.84 -1.56
CA TYR A 146 -12.62 -12.98 -0.11
C TYR A 146 -11.20 -13.38 0.33
N ILE A 147 -10.41 -14.05 -0.49
CA ILE A 147 -9.01 -14.37 -0.17
C ILE A 147 -8.18 -13.09 -0.15
N TYR A 148 -8.24 -12.28 -1.21
CA TYR A 148 -7.62 -10.96 -1.24
C TYR A 148 -8.18 -10.05 -0.13
N GLY A 149 -9.49 -10.04 0.04
CA GLY A 149 -10.19 -9.24 1.05
C GLY A 149 -9.74 -9.58 2.47
N SER A 150 -9.57 -10.86 2.80
CA SER A 150 -9.08 -11.30 4.12
C SER A 150 -7.64 -10.83 4.39
N ALA A 151 -6.75 -10.93 3.40
CA ALA A 151 -5.38 -10.41 3.52
C ALA A 151 -5.36 -8.89 3.74
N LYS A 152 -6.19 -8.13 3.02
CA LYS A 152 -6.32 -6.67 3.22
C LYS A 152 -7.01 -6.30 4.53
N ALA A 153 -7.92 -7.14 5.04
CA ALA A 153 -8.51 -6.99 6.38
C ALA A 153 -7.44 -7.16 7.46
N GLY A 154 -6.65 -8.23 7.39
CA GLY A 154 -5.51 -8.46 8.27
C GLY A 154 -4.52 -7.29 8.24
N PHE A 155 -4.17 -6.81 7.04
CA PHE A 155 -3.27 -5.66 6.90
C PHE A 155 -3.86 -4.37 7.49
N THR A 156 -5.15 -4.14 7.35
CA THR A 156 -5.84 -3.00 7.99
C THR A 156 -5.78 -3.09 9.50
N ALA A 157 -6.01 -4.27 10.08
CA ALA A 157 -5.91 -4.51 11.51
C ALA A 157 -4.48 -4.33 12.02
N TYR A 158 -3.48 -4.86 11.31
CA TYR A 158 -2.07 -4.68 11.59
C TYR A 158 -1.67 -3.19 11.64
N LEU A 159 -2.02 -2.41 10.62
CA LEU A 159 -1.75 -0.95 10.60
C LEU A 159 -2.44 -0.20 11.74
N SER A 160 -3.62 -0.66 12.16
CA SER A 160 -4.30 -0.10 13.33
C SER A 160 -3.55 -0.39 14.62
N GLY A 161 -3.05 -1.62 14.80
CA GLY A 161 -2.21 -2.02 15.94
C GLY A 161 -0.88 -1.25 15.96
N LEU A 162 -0.20 -1.13 14.81
CA LEU A 162 1.01 -0.32 14.69
C LEU A 162 0.78 1.13 15.12
N ARG A 163 -0.33 1.73 14.70
CA ARG A 163 -0.68 3.11 15.10
C ARG A 163 -0.84 3.25 16.61
N ASN A 164 -1.49 2.27 17.23
CA ASN A 164 -1.66 2.25 18.67
C ASN A 164 -0.30 2.10 19.39
N ARG A 165 0.56 1.18 18.92
CA ARG A 165 1.91 0.99 19.48
C ARG A 165 2.77 2.25 19.37
N LEU A 166 2.79 2.87 18.20
CA LEU A 166 3.79 3.87 17.83
C LEU A 166 3.41 5.32 18.17
N VAL A 167 2.18 5.57 18.60
CA VAL A 167 1.71 6.95 18.86
C VAL A 167 2.51 7.65 19.95
N SER A 168 2.91 6.94 21.00
CA SER A 168 3.73 7.48 22.09
C SER A 168 5.15 7.84 21.67
N SER A 169 5.66 7.20 20.61
CA SER A 169 6.99 7.46 20.05
C SER A 169 6.97 8.53 18.95
N GLY A 170 5.85 9.24 18.75
CA GLY A 170 5.73 10.30 17.73
C GLY A 170 5.64 9.82 16.28
N VAL A 171 5.68 8.52 16.04
CA VAL A 171 5.59 7.92 14.70
C VAL A 171 4.16 7.91 14.20
N HIS A 172 3.96 8.28 12.93
CA HIS A 172 2.64 8.37 12.31
C HIS A 172 2.36 7.15 11.41
N VAL A 173 1.17 6.57 11.52
CA VAL A 173 0.76 5.43 10.69
C VAL A 173 -0.53 5.75 9.93
N VAL A 174 -0.47 5.70 8.60
CA VAL A 174 -1.59 5.98 7.70
C VAL A 174 -2.10 4.68 7.08
N THR A 175 -3.39 4.42 7.23
CA THR A 175 -4.09 3.36 6.49
C THR A 175 -4.85 3.99 5.32
N VAL A 176 -4.48 3.64 4.10
CA VAL A 176 -5.16 4.10 2.88
C VAL A 176 -6.08 2.99 2.40
N LYS A 177 -7.35 3.32 2.19
CA LYS A 177 -8.40 2.40 1.72
C LYS A 177 -8.92 2.85 0.35
N PRO A 178 -8.27 2.46 -0.75
CA PRO A 178 -8.81 2.68 -2.08
C PRO A 178 -9.99 1.74 -2.35
N GLY A 179 -10.96 2.23 -3.13
CA GLY A 179 -11.88 1.40 -3.88
C GLY A 179 -11.27 1.01 -5.23
N PHE A 180 -12.06 1.11 -6.30
CA PHE A 180 -11.53 0.87 -7.65
C PHE A 180 -10.55 1.98 -8.06
N ILE A 181 -9.42 1.57 -8.64
CA ILE A 181 -8.42 2.45 -9.24
C ILE A 181 -8.14 1.93 -10.65
N TYR A 182 -8.11 2.81 -11.66
CA TYR A 182 -7.69 2.45 -13.01
C TYR A 182 -6.19 2.13 -13.03
N THR A 183 -5.85 0.85 -13.00
CA THR A 183 -4.47 0.34 -13.01
C THR A 183 -4.39 -0.95 -13.80
N ARG A 184 -3.17 -1.39 -14.13
CA ARG A 184 -2.92 -2.71 -14.72
C ARG A 184 -3.52 -3.85 -13.90
N MET A 185 -3.54 -3.74 -12.57
CA MET A 185 -4.15 -4.74 -11.66
C MET A 185 -5.66 -4.89 -11.87
N THR A 186 -6.34 -3.85 -12.31
CA THR A 186 -7.79 -3.81 -12.54
C THR A 186 -8.16 -3.82 -14.01
N GLU A 187 -7.18 -4.05 -14.89
CA GLU A 187 -7.39 -4.19 -16.32
C GLU A 187 -8.32 -5.39 -16.59
N GLY A 188 -9.30 -5.20 -17.44
CA GLY A 188 -10.35 -6.21 -17.68
C GLY A 188 -11.58 -6.10 -16.75
N LEU A 189 -11.47 -5.44 -15.61
CA LEU A 189 -12.64 -5.07 -14.81
C LEU A 189 -13.31 -3.83 -15.43
N LYS A 190 -14.65 -3.77 -15.37
CA LYS A 190 -15.43 -2.60 -15.82
C LYS A 190 -16.06 -1.89 -14.62
N PRO A 191 -15.27 -1.26 -13.75
CA PRO A 191 -15.83 -0.63 -12.55
C PRO A 191 -16.61 0.63 -12.93
N PRO A 192 -17.66 0.97 -12.15
CA PRO A 192 -18.45 2.17 -12.38
C PRO A 192 -17.59 3.44 -12.27
N LYS A 193 -17.59 4.29 -13.31
CA LYS A 193 -16.78 5.53 -13.38
C LYS A 193 -16.88 6.42 -12.13
N PRO A 194 -18.08 6.69 -11.55
CA PRO A 194 -18.19 7.63 -10.42
C PRO A 194 -17.45 7.20 -9.14
N VAL A 195 -17.16 5.90 -9.00
CA VAL A 195 -16.50 5.33 -7.81
C VAL A 195 -15.09 4.82 -8.12
N THR A 196 -14.57 5.14 -9.30
CA THR A 196 -13.22 4.72 -9.73
C THR A 196 -12.31 5.94 -9.80
N ALA A 197 -11.21 5.88 -9.06
CA ALA A 197 -10.17 6.90 -9.09
C ALA A 197 -9.08 6.57 -10.12
N ASN A 198 -8.28 7.56 -10.50
CA ASN A 198 -7.02 7.34 -11.19
C ASN A 198 -5.83 7.31 -10.21
N PRO A 199 -4.68 6.74 -10.61
CA PRO A 199 -3.49 6.66 -9.74
C PRO A 199 -3.05 8.02 -9.19
N GLY A 200 -3.11 9.09 -9.98
CA GLY A 200 -2.75 10.44 -9.54
C GLY A 200 -3.64 10.99 -8.42
N HIS A 201 -4.92 10.62 -8.37
CA HIS A 201 -5.78 10.93 -7.22
C HIS A 201 -5.30 10.24 -5.95
N LEU A 202 -4.89 8.97 -6.06
CA LEU A 202 -4.38 8.22 -4.92
C LEU A 202 -3.04 8.81 -4.43
N GLY A 203 -2.09 9.08 -5.32
CA GLY A 203 -0.80 9.71 -4.95
C GLY A 203 -1.00 11.01 -4.16
N ARG A 204 -1.84 11.92 -4.68
CA ARG A 204 -2.19 13.16 -3.97
C ARG A 204 -2.88 12.92 -2.62
N ALA A 205 -3.77 11.92 -2.54
CA ALA A 205 -4.46 11.58 -1.30
C ALA A 205 -3.48 11.05 -0.25
N VAL A 206 -2.52 10.22 -0.64
CA VAL A 206 -1.45 9.71 0.21
C VAL A 206 -0.57 10.85 0.73
N PHE A 207 -0.04 11.67 -0.16
CA PHE A 207 0.78 12.83 0.25
C PHE A 207 0.04 13.74 1.22
N ASN A 208 -1.21 14.10 0.90
CA ASN A 208 -2.05 14.93 1.77
C ASN A 208 -2.35 14.27 3.13
N ALA A 209 -2.48 12.95 3.17
CA ALA A 209 -2.69 12.23 4.42
C ALA A 209 -1.45 12.27 5.32
N VAL A 210 -0.26 12.11 4.75
CA VAL A 210 1.01 12.28 5.45
C VAL A 210 1.15 13.72 5.96
N LYS A 211 1.04 14.71 5.08
CA LYS A 211 1.16 16.13 5.43
C LYS A 211 0.19 16.59 6.52
N LYS A 212 -1.05 16.10 6.49
CA LYS A 212 -2.11 16.47 7.44
C LYS A 212 -2.25 15.48 8.61
N ARG A 213 -1.31 14.54 8.76
CA ARG A 213 -1.29 13.49 9.80
C ARG A 213 -2.64 12.77 9.94
N LYS A 214 -3.28 12.41 8.80
CA LYS A 214 -4.53 11.64 8.81
C LYS A 214 -4.24 10.15 9.04
N ASN A 215 -4.97 9.53 9.95
CA ASN A 215 -4.77 8.13 10.32
C ASN A 215 -5.37 7.13 9.34
N VAL A 216 -6.57 7.42 8.84
CA VAL A 216 -7.30 6.55 7.90
C VAL A 216 -7.94 7.41 6.82
N ILE A 217 -7.70 7.04 5.56
CA ILE A 217 -8.33 7.73 4.43
C ILE A 217 -8.97 6.74 3.45
N TYR A 218 -10.06 7.18 2.83
CA TYR A 218 -10.61 6.59 1.61
C TYR A 218 -10.23 7.49 0.43
N VAL A 219 -9.73 6.91 -0.66
CA VAL A 219 -9.19 7.69 -1.79
C VAL A 219 -10.25 8.58 -2.42
N LEU A 220 -11.47 8.06 -2.61
CA LEU A 220 -12.66 8.84 -2.90
C LEU A 220 -13.58 8.81 -1.66
N PRO A 221 -14.00 9.97 -1.13
CA PRO A 221 -14.84 10.02 0.08
C PRO A 221 -16.13 9.21 0.00
N VAL A 222 -16.69 9.04 -1.19
CA VAL A 222 -17.89 8.23 -1.44
C VAL A 222 -17.72 6.78 -0.95
N TRP A 223 -16.52 6.23 -0.99
CA TRP A 223 -16.26 4.88 -0.48
C TRP A 223 -16.49 4.74 1.01
N ARG A 224 -16.32 5.81 1.78
CA ARG A 224 -16.65 5.80 3.21
C ARG A 224 -18.14 5.55 3.43
N LEU A 225 -18.99 6.20 2.64
CA LEU A 225 -20.45 6.02 2.71
C LEU A 225 -20.86 4.62 2.21
N ILE A 226 -20.32 4.20 1.05
CA ILE A 226 -20.59 2.87 0.49
C ILE A 226 -20.24 1.78 1.50
N MET A 227 -19.05 1.85 2.10
CA MET A 227 -18.62 0.84 3.06
C MET A 227 -19.36 0.90 4.38
N MET A 228 -19.78 2.08 4.81
CA MET A 228 -20.68 2.21 5.96
C MET A 228 -21.99 1.45 5.73
N ILE A 229 -22.58 1.56 4.55
CA ILE A 229 -23.79 0.79 4.19
C ILE A 229 -23.47 -0.71 4.12
N ILE A 230 -22.47 -1.11 3.34
CA ILE A 230 -22.12 -2.53 3.11
C ILE A 230 -21.83 -3.27 4.43
N ARG A 231 -21.09 -2.64 5.33
CA ARG A 231 -20.73 -3.24 6.63
C ARG A 231 -21.94 -3.47 7.54
N ASN A 232 -22.96 -2.64 7.42
CA ASN A 232 -24.15 -2.71 8.26
C ASN A 232 -25.30 -3.52 7.63
N ILE A 233 -25.15 -4.09 6.44
CA ILE A 233 -26.15 -5.01 5.89
C ILE A 233 -26.22 -6.26 6.79
N PRO A 234 -27.40 -6.64 7.31
CA PRO A 234 -27.53 -7.86 8.11
C PRO A 234 -27.07 -9.09 7.36
N GLU A 235 -26.42 -10.04 8.05
CA GLU A 235 -25.82 -11.22 7.43
C GLU A 235 -26.84 -12.08 6.67
N GLY A 236 -28.07 -12.18 7.17
CA GLY A 236 -29.17 -12.90 6.50
C GLY A 236 -29.48 -12.37 5.10
N ILE A 237 -29.22 -11.06 4.86
CA ILE A 237 -29.37 -10.42 3.55
C ILE A 237 -28.06 -10.52 2.78
N PHE A 238 -26.94 -10.15 3.41
CA PHE A 238 -25.64 -10.02 2.75
C PHE A 238 -25.18 -11.32 2.08
N LYS A 239 -25.34 -12.48 2.74
CA LYS A 239 -24.98 -13.79 2.20
C LYS A 239 -25.71 -14.19 0.90
N LYS A 240 -26.77 -13.47 0.54
CA LYS A 240 -27.55 -13.68 -0.70
C LYS A 240 -27.15 -12.73 -1.83
N LEU A 241 -26.32 -11.72 -1.51
CA LEU A 241 -25.87 -10.72 -2.50
C LEU A 241 -24.68 -11.27 -3.28
N LYS A 242 -24.69 -11.08 -4.58
CA LYS A 242 -23.55 -11.37 -5.48
C LYS A 242 -22.69 -10.10 -5.60
N LEU A 243 -21.80 -9.90 -4.65
CA LEU A 243 -20.88 -8.75 -4.59
C LEU A 243 -19.41 -9.16 -4.81
#